data_31c6677625760377dfb3b089e370b89b
#
_entry.id   31c6677625760377dfb3b089e370b89b
#
_cell.length_a   1.000
_cell.length_b   1.000
_cell.length_c   1.000
_cell.angle_alpha   90.00
_cell.angle_beta   90.00
_cell.angle_gamma   90.00
#
_symmetry.space_group_name_H-M   'P 1'
#
loop_
_entity.id
_entity.type
_entity.pdbx_description
1 polymer ?
#
loop_
_entity_poly.entity_id
_entity_poly.type
_entity_poly.pdbx_seq_one_letter_code
_entity_poly.pdbx_strand_id
1 'polypeptide(L)'
;MVTLKNGNIFNTKADTIVNTINCVGVMGAGLAYEFRLRYPEMFARYVELCSEDNPNKIEIGKLWLYKANDGRQVLNFPTKKHWKDPSKMSYIKAGLEKFANTYASKNIGSVAFPLLGVANGGLDKDEVINLMMEFLEPLNIECEIWEFDESASDDLYDEFALNFDINELKRQTKVLGVKNIRFQAIKDAIDSGLYHSLSSLLKAPGIGDKSLEACFRLVKSMPKRLF
;
A
#
# COMPACT_ATOMS: atom_id res chain seq x y z
N MET A 1 6.74 3.30 -21.55
CA MET A 1 8.14 3.11 -21.07
C MET A 1 8.11 2.50 -19.68
N VAL A 2 8.92 1.46 -19.42
CA VAL A 2 9.00 0.81 -18.10
C VAL A 2 10.30 1.18 -17.40
N THR A 3 10.25 1.52 -16.11
CA THR A 3 11.42 1.89 -15.30
C THR A 3 11.45 1.03 -14.04
N LEU A 4 12.57 0.36 -13.77
CA LEU A 4 12.82 -0.33 -12.50
C LEU A 4 13.31 0.69 -11.48
N LYS A 5 12.72 0.67 -10.29
CA LYS A 5 13.06 1.57 -9.17
C LYS A 5 13.31 0.75 -7.91
N ASN A 6 14.16 1.26 -7.05
CA ASN A 6 14.40 0.71 -5.72
C ASN A 6 14.02 1.79 -4.68
N GLY A 7 13.30 1.40 -3.62
CA GLY A 7 12.88 2.32 -2.58
C GLY A 7 11.47 2.05 -2.05
N ASN A 8 10.80 3.11 -1.61
CA ASN A 8 9.42 3.04 -1.14
C ASN A 8 8.45 3.50 -2.24
N ILE A 9 7.54 2.63 -2.65
CA ILE A 9 6.60 2.89 -3.76
C ILE A 9 5.70 4.11 -3.51
N PHE A 10 5.46 4.50 -2.27
CA PHE A 10 4.66 5.70 -1.95
C PHE A 10 5.33 7.01 -2.35
N ASN A 11 6.64 6.99 -2.67
CA ASN A 11 7.36 8.14 -3.24
C ASN A 11 7.13 8.33 -4.74
N THR A 12 6.38 7.44 -5.39
CA THR A 12 6.07 7.58 -6.81
C THR A 12 5.33 8.87 -7.12
N LYS A 13 5.57 9.39 -8.33
CA LYS A 13 4.80 10.49 -8.93
C LYS A 13 3.73 9.99 -9.91
N ALA A 14 3.64 8.68 -10.12
CA ALA A 14 2.58 8.09 -10.94
C ALA A 14 1.22 8.41 -10.34
N ASP A 15 0.22 8.61 -11.20
CA ASP A 15 -1.16 8.89 -10.79
C ASP A 15 -1.85 7.68 -10.14
N THR A 16 -1.38 6.48 -10.47
CA THR A 16 -1.93 5.22 -9.98
C THR A 16 -0.86 4.39 -9.27
N ILE A 17 -1.17 3.92 -8.06
CA ILE A 17 -0.34 2.95 -7.32
C ILE A 17 -1.06 1.61 -7.24
N VAL A 18 -0.32 0.52 -7.48
CA VAL A 18 -0.86 -0.83 -7.38
C VAL A 18 -0.74 -1.37 -5.95
N ASN A 19 -1.87 -1.78 -5.40
CA ASN A 19 -1.98 -2.49 -4.13
C ASN A 19 -2.19 -3.99 -4.38
N THR A 20 -1.29 -4.84 -3.89
CA THR A 20 -1.42 -6.29 -4.00
C THR A 20 -2.36 -6.85 -2.93
N ILE A 21 -3.46 -7.47 -3.35
CA ILE A 21 -4.52 -7.96 -2.45
C ILE A 21 -4.77 -9.46 -2.62
N ASN A 22 -5.57 -10.02 -1.70
CA ASN A 22 -6.17 -11.36 -1.84
C ASN A 22 -7.66 -11.25 -2.18
N CYS A 23 -8.35 -12.39 -2.31
CA CYS A 23 -9.77 -12.42 -2.67
C CYS A 23 -10.72 -12.61 -1.48
N VAL A 24 -10.22 -12.49 -0.22
CA VAL A 24 -11.01 -12.77 1.00
C VAL A 24 -11.07 -11.59 1.99
N GLY A 25 -10.77 -10.38 1.54
CA GLY A 25 -10.99 -9.17 2.35
C GLY A 25 -9.96 -8.91 3.44
N VAL A 26 -8.75 -9.47 3.37
CA VAL A 26 -7.72 -9.33 4.42
C VAL A 26 -6.56 -8.47 3.92
N MET A 27 -6.26 -7.39 4.64
CA MET A 27 -5.08 -6.54 4.47
C MET A 27 -4.33 -6.47 5.81
N GLY A 28 -3.61 -7.54 6.16
CA GLY A 28 -3.02 -7.71 7.50
C GLY A 28 -1.50 -7.64 7.54
N ALA A 29 -0.80 -7.53 6.41
CA ALA A 29 0.66 -7.49 6.37
C ALA A 29 1.18 -6.77 5.11
N GLY A 30 2.44 -6.34 5.18
CA GLY A 30 3.18 -5.74 4.06
C GLY A 30 2.49 -4.53 3.45
N LEU A 31 2.65 -4.36 2.13
CA LEU A 31 2.12 -3.22 1.41
C LEU A 31 0.59 -3.06 1.55
N ALA A 32 -0.16 -4.17 1.51
CA ALA A 32 -1.62 -4.12 1.67
C ALA A 32 -2.05 -3.57 3.04
N TYR A 33 -1.33 -3.91 4.10
CA TYR A 33 -1.59 -3.37 5.43
C TYR A 33 -1.37 -1.86 5.47
N GLU A 34 -0.32 -1.35 4.85
CA GLU A 34 -0.08 0.08 4.75
C GLU A 34 -1.18 0.78 3.95
N PHE A 35 -1.63 0.20 2.82
CA PHE A 35 -2.77 0.73 2.07
C PHE A 35 -4.05 0.78 2.91
N ARG A 36 -4.31 -0.21 3.76
CA ARG A 36 -5.44 -0.18 4.72
C ARG A 36 -5.34 1.01 5.67
N LEU A 37 -4.16 1.32 6.19
CA LEU A 37 -3.94 2.44 7.11
C LEU A 37 -4.04 3.79 6.39
N ARG A 38 -3.54 3.86 5.16
CA ARG A 38 -3.61 5.05 4.31
C ARG A 38 -5.03 5.32 3.81
N TYR A 39 -5.79 4.27 3.46
CA TYR A 39 -7.11 4.36 2.83
C TYR A 39 -8.14 3.46 3.52
N PRO A 40 -8.57 3.80 4.74
CA PRO A 40 -9.51 2.95 5.51
C PRO A 40 -10.88 2.79 4.83
N GLU A 41 -11.34 3.79 4.08
CA GLU A 41 -12.59 3.71 3.31
C GLU A 41 -12.46 2.73 2.13
N MET A 42 -11.30 2.73 1.45
CA MET A 42 -10.99 1.73 0.44
C MET A 42 -11.03 0.31 1.04
N PHE A 43 -10.42 0.14 2.21
CA PHE A 43 -10.40 -1.15 2.88
C PHE A 43 -11.81 -1.63 3.23
N ALA A 44 -12.68 -0.76 3.76
CA ALA A 44 -14.07 -1.12 4.06
C ALA A 44 -14.80 -1.61 2.80
N ARG A 45 -14.69 -0.89 1.68
CA ARG A 45 -15.29 -1.31 0.39
C ARG A 45 -14.68 -2.60 -0.16
N TYR A 46 -13.37 -2.79 0.02
CA TYR A 46 -12.72 -4.04 -0.39
C TYR A 46 -13.27 -5.25 0.36
N VAL A 47 -13.49 -5.13 1.68
CA VAL A 47 -14.12 -6.19 2.47
C VAL A 47 -15.51 -6.53 1.94
N GLU A 48 -16.34 -5.54 1.63
CA GLU A 48 -17.65 -5.72 1.02
C GLU A 48 -17.57 -6.43 -0.35
N LEU A 49 -16.60 -6.03 -1.18
CA LEU A 49 -16.36 -6.64 -2.50
C LEU A 49 -15.84 -8.08 -2.42
N CYS A 50 -15.31 -8.50 -1.28
CA CYS A 50 -14.86 -9.88 -1.05
C CYS A 50 -15.94 -10.78 -0.43
N SER A 51 -17.13 -10.26 -0.11
CA SER A 51 -18.21 -11.10 0.43
C SER A 51 -18.74 -12.09 -0.61
N GLU A 52 -19.17 -13.26 -0.13
CA GLU A 52 -19.65 -14.34 -1.00
C GLU A 52 -20.86 -13.92 -1.87
N ASP A 53 -21.73 -13.07 -1.33
CA ASP A 53 -22.96 -12.64 -1.98
C ASP A 53 -22.78 -11.43 -2.90
N ASN A 54 -21.55 -10.89 -3.01
CA ASN A 54 -21.32 -9.71 -3.83
C ASN A 54 -21.22 -10.10 -5.33
N PRO A 55 -22.09 -9.58 -6.21
CA PRO A 55 -22.06 -9.90 -7.63
C PRO A 55 -20.78 -9.41 -8.32
N ASN A 56 -20.09 -8.44 -7.75
CA ASN A 56 -18.82 -7.91 -8.23
C ASN A 56 -17.62 -8.43 -7.42
N LYS A 57 -17.76 -9.60 -6.81
CA LYS A 57 -16.74 -10.21 -5.95
C LYS A 57 -15.34 -10.14 -6.58
N ILE A 58 -14.38 -9.80 -5.74
CA ILE A 58 -12.96 -9.78 -6.10
C ILE A 58 -12.47 -11.22 -6.36
N GLU A 59 -11.89 -11.43 -7.52
CA GLU A 59 -11.33 -12.70 -7.98
C GLU A 59 -10.01 -12.46 -8.70
N ILE A 60 -9.24 -13.53 -8.91
CA ILE A 60 -8.01 -13.45 -9.70
C ILE A 60 -8.33 -12.94 -11.11
N GLY A 61 -7.53 -11.97 -11.59
CA GLY A 61 -7.75 -11.30 -12.87
C GLY A 61 -8.80 -10.19 -12.86
N LYS A 62 -9.52 -9.99 -11.76
CA LYS A 62 -10.45 -8.87 -11.57
C LYS A 62 -9.74 -7.71 -10.85
N LEU A 63 -9.38 -6.67 -11.59
CA LEU A 63 -8.77 -5.47 -11.01
C LEU A 63 -9.84 -4.49 -10.56
N TRP A 64 -9.63 -3.88 -9.39
CA TRP A 64 -10.52 -2.87 -8.85
C TRP A 64 -9.79 -1.55 -8.64
N LEU A 65 -10.18 -0.51 -9.38
CA LEU A 65 -9.62 0.84 -9.26
C LEU A 65 -10.43 1.64 -8.22
N TYR A 66 -9.74 2.10 -7.19
CA TYR A 66 -10.27 3.01 -6.19
C TYR A 66 -9.70 4.42 -6.42
N LYS A 67 -10.56 5.42 -6.41
CA LYS A 67 -10.16 6.84 -6.47
C LYS A 67 -10.22 7.42 -5.06
N ALA A 68 -9.07 7.77 -4.53
CA ALA A 68 -8.97 8.34 -3.19
C ALA A 68 -9.31 9.84 -3.17
N ASN A 69 -9.73 10.35 -2.00
CA ASN A 69 -10.10 11.77 -1.85
C ASN A 69 -8.90 12.73 -1.99
N ASP A 70 -7.68 12.23 -1.86
CA ASP A 70 -6.44 12.99 -2.09
C ASP A 70 -6.05 13.11 -3.57
N GLY A 71 -6.88 12.57 -4.47
CA GLY A 71 -6.68 12.56 -5.92
C GLY A 71 -5.89 11.37 -6.46
N ARG A 72 -5.27 10.56 -5.60
CA ARG A 72 -4.51 9.36 -5.99
C ARG A 72 -5.44 8.23 -6.40
N GLN A 73 -5.04 7.47 -7.40
CA GLN A 73 -5.72 6.23 -7.77
C GLN A 73 -4.99 5.03 -7.17
N VAL A 74 -5.75 4.06 -6.65
CA VAL A 74 -5.22 2.79 -6.13
C VAL A 74 -5.81 1.65 -6.93
N LEU A 75 -4.96 0.95 -7.68
CA LEU A 75 -5.34 -0.23 -8.43
C LEU A 75 -5.15 -1.48 -7.56
N ASN A 76 -6.24 -2.01 -7.04
CA ASN A 76 -6.23 -3.23 -6.25
C ASN A 76 -6.09 -4.44 -7.17
N PHE A 77 -4.98 -5.16 -7.02
CA PHE A 77 -4.55 -6.26 -7.89
C PHE A 77 -4.51 -7.57 -7.10
N PRO A 78 -5.44 -8.52 -7.35
CA PRO A 78 -5.46 -9.81 -6.67
C PRO A 78 -4.28 -10.69 -7.07
N THR A 79 -3.34 -10.92 -6.13
CA THR A 79 -2.18 -11.80 -6.31
C THR A 79 -2.34 -13.14 -5.61
N LYS A 80 -3.36 -13.29 -4.77
CA LYS A 80 -3.67 -14.49 -3.99
C LYS A 80 -5.17 -14.75 -3.94
N LYS A 81 -5.60 -16.00 -3.91
CA LYS A 81 -6.98 -16.35 -3.58
C LYS A 81 -7.25 -16.15 -2.09
N HIS A 82 -6.40 -16.68 -1.24
CA HIS A 82 -6.48 -16.56 0.20
C HIS A 82 -5.16 -16.03 0.77
N TRP A 83 -5.18 -15.25 1.84
CA TRP A 83 -3.99 -14.60 2.39
C TRP A 83 -2.91 -15.59 2.90
N LYS A 84 -3.30 -16.80 3.31
CA LYS A 84 -2.39 -17.89 3.75
C LYS A 84 -1.69 -18.59 2.59
N ASP A 85 -2.28 -18.55 1.39
CA ASP A 85 -1.77 -19.30 0.26
C ASP A 85 -0.62 -18.55 -0.44
N PRO A 86 0.28 -19.25 -1.14
CA PRO A 86 1.27 -18.61 -2.00
C PRO A 86 0.58 -17.95 -3.22
N SER A 87 1.26 -16.98 -3.81
CA SER A 87 0.91 -16.46 -5.13
C SER A 87 1.26 -17.50 -6.21
N LYS A 88 0.66 -17.35 -7.40
CA LYS A 88 0.99 -18.16 -8.58
C LYS A 88 1.26 -17.26 -9.77
N MET A 89 2.23 -17.59 -10.61
CA MET A 89 2.54 -16.86 -11.83
C MET A 89 1.29 -16.65 -12.72
N SER A 90 0.42 -17.66 -12.80
CA SER A 90 -0.85 -17.56 -13.54
C SER A 90 -1.79 -16.49 -12.97
N TYR A 91 -1.73 -16.18 -11.67
CA TYR A 91 -2.54 -15.11 -11.07
C TYR A 91 -2.01 -13.72 -11.47
N ILE A 92 -0.68 -13.59 -11.47
CA ILE A 92 -0.01 -12.36 -11.90
C ILE A 92 -0.28 -12.12 -13.39
N LYS A 93 -0.11 -13.14 -14.21
CA LYS A 93 -0.38 -13.08 -15.64
C LYS A 93 -1.82 -12.63 -15.94
N ALA A 94 -2.83 -13.25 -15.32
CA ALA A 94 -4.23 -12.90 -15.52
C ALA A 94 -4.55 -11.43 -15.14
N GLY A 95 -3.91 -10.92 -14.07
CA GLY A 95 -4.05 -9.53 -13.68
C GLY A 95 -3.35 -8.56 -14.63
N LEU A 96 -2.16 -8.89 -15.13
CA LEU A 96 -1.42 -8.08 -16.10
C LEU A 96 -2.13 -8.04 -17.46
N GLU A 97 -2.67 -9.17 -17.94
CA GLU A 97 -3.53 -9.21 -19.12
C GLU A 97 -4.73 -8.28 -18.98
N LYS A 98 -5.40 -8.35 -17.82
CA LYS A 98 -6.55 -7.48 -17.53
C LYS A 98 -6.14 -6.01 -17.52
N PHE A 99 -5.01 -5.68 -16.92
CA PHE A 99 -4.48 -4.32 -16.88
C PHE A 99 -4.20 -3.81 -18.30
N ALA A 100 -3.41 -4.54 -19.08
CA ALA A 100 -3.05 -4.18 -20.44
C ALA A 100 -4.28 -3.91 -21.33
N ASN A 101 -5.36 -4.68 -21.15
CA ASN A 101 -6.59 -4.54 -21.92
C ASN A 101 -7.52 -3.41 -21.44
N THR A 102 -7.30 -2.83 -20.24
CA THR A 102 -8.28 -1.92 -19.62
C THR A 102 -7.73 -0.59 -19.12
N TYR A 103 -6.42 -0.40 -19.01
CA TYR A 103 -5.82 0.81 -18.44
C TYR A 103 -6.29 2.10 -19.15
N ALA A 104 -6.35 2.09 -20.47
CA ALA A 104 -6.77 3.25 -21.26
C ALA A 104 -8.23 3.62 -20.99
N SER A 105 -9.13 2.63 -20.91
CA SER A 105 -10.55 2.86 -20.60
C SER A 105 -10.79 3.31 -19.15
N LYS A 106 -9.81 3.13 -18.27
CA LYS A 106 -9.83 3.56 -16.87
C LYS A 106 -9.15 4.91 -16.65
N ASN A 107 -8.64 5.55 -17.73
CA ASN A 107 -7.89 6.80 -17.68
C ASN A 107 -6.67 6.73 -16.75
N ILE A 108 -5.92 5.63 -16.81
CA ILE A 108 -4.64 5.48 -16.12
C ILE A 108 -3.56 6.01 -17.06
N GLY A 109 -2.93 7.12 -16.70
CA GLY A 109 -1.89 7.78 -17.49
C GLY A 109 -0.47 7.36 -17.10
N SER A 110 -0.28 6.98 -15.84
CA SER A 110 0.97 6.45 -15.29
C SER A 110 0.70 5.50 -14.13
N VAL A 111 1.56 4.51 -13.91
CA VAL A 111 1.31 3.49 -12.89
C VAL A 111 2.59 3.00 -12.23
N ALA A 112 2.55 2.86 -10.90
CA ALA A 112 3.61 2.26 -10.09
C ALA A 112 3.16 0.89 -9.57
N PHE A 113 3.88 -0.15 -9.96
CA PHE A 113 3.71 -1.52 -9.50
C PHE A 113 4.75 -1.87 -8.44
N PRO A 114 4.38 -2.56 -7.35
CA PRO A 114 5.36 -3.32 -6.58
C PRO A 114 5.75 -4.59 -7.34
N LEU A 115 6.78 -5.29 -6.90
CA LEU A 115 7.06 -6.65 -7.36
C LEU A 115 5.90 -7.59 -7.00
N LEU A 116 5.10 -7.95 -8.00
CA LEU A 116 3.83 -8.65 -7.82
C LEU A 116 4.04 -10.08 -7.29
N GLY A 117 3.55 -10.37 -6.08
CA GLY A 117 3.56 -11.71 -5.51
C GLY A 117 4.94 -12.23 -5.05
N VAL A 118 5.98 -11.41 -5.01
CA VAL A 118 7.34 -11.82 -4.61
C VAL A 118 7.45 -11.93 -3.09
N ALA A 119 7.33 -10.85 -2.34
CA ALA A 119 7.56 -10.83 -0.89
C ALA A 119 6.70 -11.87 -0.13
N ASN A 120 5.50 -11.50 0.27
CA ASN A 120 4.57 -12.39 0.99
C ASN A 120 3.95 -13.48 0.08
N GLY A 121 4.16 -13.43 -1.23
CA GLY A 121 3.63 -14.37 -2.21
C GLY A 121 4.55 -15.55 -2.53
N GLY A 122 5.86 -15.37 -2.32
CA GLY A 122 6.87 -16.41 -2.50
C GLY A 122 7.22 -16.73 -3.96
N LEU A 123 6.88 -15.85 -4.91
CA LEU A 123 7.30 -16.01 -6.30
C LEU A 123 8.76 -15.59 -6.49
N ASP A 124 9.41 -16.17 -7.48
CA ASP A 124 10.76 -15.77 -7.89
C ASP A 124 10.74 -14.36 -8.48
N LYS A 125 11.71 -13.55 -8.05
CA LYS A 125 11.80 -12.14 -8.42
C LYS A 125 12.04 -11.94 -9.92
N ASP A 126 13.00 -12.69 -10.48
CA ASP A 126 13.42 -12.50 -11.87
C ASP A 126 12.35 -12.99 -12.84
N GLU A 127 11.67 -14.09 -12.52
CA GLU A 127 10.53 -14.59 -13.28
C GLU A 127 9.38 -13.57 -13.29
N VAL A 128 9.09 -12.93 -12.13
CA VAL A 128 8.06 -11.90 -12.03
C VAL A 128 8.44 -10.65 -12.81
N ILE A 129 9.67 -10.17 -12.72
CA ILE A 129 10.14 -9.01 -13.48
C ILE A 129 10.00 -9.28 -14.98
N ASN A 130 10.46 -10.43 -15.46
CA ASN A 130 10.36 -10.80 -16.87
C ASN A 130 8.91 -10.82 -17.35
N LEU A 131 8.00 -11.41 -16.58
CA LEU A 131 6.58 -11.41 -16.90
C LEU A 131 5.98 -10.00 -16.90
N MET A 132 6.35 -9.17 -15.93
CA MET A 132 5.87 -7.78 -15.86
C MET A 132 6.37 -6.98 -17.07
N MET A 133 7.63 -7.11 -17.46
CA MET A 133 8.19 -6.45 -18.64
C MET A 133 7.46 -6.86 -19.91
N GLU A 134 7.21 -8.18 -20.11
CA GLU A 134 6.45 -8.70 -21.26
C GLU A 134 5.11 -7.98 -21.47
N PHE A 135 4.37 -7.70 -20.37
CA PHE A 135 3.05 -7.07 -20.44
C PHE A 135 3.06 -5.55 -20.43
N LEU A 136 4.05 -4.93 -19.78
CA LEU A 136 4.06 -3.49 -19.55
C LEU A 136 4.84 -2.71 -20.62
N GLU A 137 5.92 -3.28 -21.19
CA GLU A 137 6.69 -2.59 -22.22
C GLU A 137 5.90 -2.20 -23.49
N PRO A 138 4.96 -3.04 -23.97
CA PRO A 138 4.17 -2.69 -25.13
C PRO A 138 3.16 -1.56 -24.90
N LEU A 139 2.91 -1.17 -23.63
CA LEU A 139 1.88 -0.19 -23.30
C LEU A 139 2.36 1.25 -23.56
N ASN A 140 1.45 2.09 -24.03
CA ASN A 140 1.74 3.50 -24.27
C ASN A 140 1.45 4.36 -23.03
N ILE A 141 2.03 3.99 -21.90
CA ILE A 141 2.01 4.74 -20.64
C ILE A 141 3.33 4.61 -19.90
N GLU A 142 3.55 5.46 -18.90
CA GLU A 142 4.68 5.31 -17.98
C GLU A 142 4.35 4.25 -16.93
N CYS A 143 5.21 3.24 -16.83
CA CYS A 143 5.11 2.18 -15.84
C CYS A 143 6.37 2.16 -14.98
N GLU A 144 6.20 2.16 -13.68
CA GLU A 144 7.28 1.97 -12.72
C GLU A 144 7.13 0.59 -12.07
N ILE A 145 8.22 -0.15 -11.92
CA ILE A 145 8.28 -1.38 -11.12
C ILE A 145 9.19 -1.13 -9.94
N TRP A 146 8.63 -1.19 -8.74
CA TRP A 146 9.32 -0.85 -7.50
C TRP A 146 9.74 -2.10 -6.74
N GLU A 147 11.03 -2.23 -6.50
CA GLU A 147 11.58 -3.09 -5.49
C GLU A 147 11.62 -2.36 -4.16
N PHE A 148 11.05 -2.95 -3.11
CA PHE A 148 11.01 -2.35 -1.80
C PHE A 148 12.38 -2.34 -1.12
N ASP A 149 12.80 -1.17 -0.70
CA ASP A 149 13.97 -0.94 0.14
C ASP A 149 13.50 -0.53 1.53
N GLU A 150 13.83 -1.34 2.51
CA GLU A 150 13.44 -1.16 3.90
C GLU A 150 14.04 0.09 4.56
N SER A 151 15.18 0.55 4.04
CA SER A 151 15.87 1.76 4.50
C SER A 151 15.32 3.05 3.88
N ALA A 152 14.50 2.94 2.83
CA ALA A 152 13.94 4.10 2.16
C ALA A 152 12.81 4.74 2.98
N SER A 153 12.84 6.07 3.08
CA SER A 153 11.73 6.84 3.65
C SER A 153 10.46 6.71 2.82
N ASP A 154 9.31 6.87 3.46
CA ASP A 154 8.04 7.05 2.75
C ASP A 154 7.70 8.56 2.61
N ASP A 155 6.64 8.85 1.88
CA ASP A 155 6.18 10.21 1.60
C ASP A 155 5.55 10.94 2.80
N LEU A 156 5.42 10.29 3.95
CA LEU A 156 4.75 10.82 5.14
C LEU A 156 5.67 10.92 6.36
N TYR A 157 6.74 10.12 6.42
CA TYR A 157 7.50 9.93 7.66
C TYR A 157 8.25 11.19 8.09
N ASP A 158 8.91 11.87 7.17
CA ASP A 158 9.73 13.04 7.51
C ASP A 158 8.85 14.18 8.06
N GLU A 159 7.70 14.42 7.43
CA GLU A 159 6.73 15.41 7.92
C GLU A 159 6.12 15.00 9.27
N PHE A 160 5.80 13.71 9.41
CA PHE A 160 5.30 13.14 10.66
C PHE A 160 6.31 13.30 11.80
N ALA A 161 7.57 12.90 11.59
CA ALA A 161 8.62 12.95 12.61
C ALA A 161 8.95 14.40 13.02
N LEU A 162 9.05 15.31 12.03
CA LEU A 162 9.33 16.72 12.28
C LEU A 162 8.23 17.43 13.09
N ASN A 163 6.96 17.07 12.85
CA ASN A 163 5.81 17.72 13.48
C ASN A 163 5.16 16.86 14.58
N PHE A 164 5.83 15.79 15.02
CA PHE A 164 5.27 14.88 16.01
C PHE A 164 5.05 15.58 17.35
N ASP A 165 3.80 15.61 17.80
CA ASP A 165 3.41 16.08 19.14
C ASP A 165 2.69 14.96 19.90
N ILE A 166 3.33 14.47 20.95
CA ILE A 166 2.79 13.42 21.83
C ILE A 166 1.47 13.82 22.49
N ASN A 167 1.27 15.12 22.78
CA ASN A 167 0.05 15.61 23.43
C ASN A 167 -1.10 15.61 22.42
N GLU A 168 -0.83 16.00 21.19
CA GLU A 168 -1.82 15.95 20.11
C GLU A 168 -2.23 14.50 19.82
N LEU A 169 -1.28 13.57 19.75
CA LEU A 169 -1.57 12.15 19.59
C LEU A 169 -2.44 11.61 20.76
N LYS A 170 -2.14 12.00 22.01
CA LYS A 170 -2.95 11.66 23.18
C LYS A 170 -4.36 12.23 23.08
N ARG A 171 -4.50 13.47 22.65
CA ARG A 171 -5.80 14.14 22.45
C ARG A 171 -6.64 13.41 21.42
N GLN A 172 -6.08 13.13 20.26
CA GLN A 172 -6.80 12.45 19.17
C GLN A 172 -7.22 11.02 19.54
N THR A 173 -6.32 10.24 20.14
CA THR A 173 -6.63 8.87 20.56
C THR A 173 -7.70 8.83 21.64
N LYS A 174 -7.75 9.81 22.54
CA LYS A 174 -8.82 9.95 23.55
C LYS A 174 -10.17 10.23 22.89
N VAL A 175 -10.23 11.15 21.93
CA VAL A 175 -11.46 11.49 21.19
C VAL A 175 -11.97 10.28 20.41
N LEU A 176 -11.07 9.51 19.80
CA LEU A 176 -11.42 8.33 19.00
C LEU A 176 -11.65 7.05 19.83
N GLY A 177 -11.50 7.12 21.17
CA GLY A 177 -11.65 5.98 22.06
C GLY A 177 -10.59 4.88 21.85
N VAL A 178 -9.46 5.19 21.23
CA VAL A 178 -8.39 4.22 20.99
C VAL A 178 -7.60 3.99 22.28
N LYS A 179 -7.51 2.72 22.69
CA LYS A 179 -6.81 2.33 23.93
C LYS A 179 -5.53 1.58 23.61
N ASN A 180 -4.67 1.45 24.63
CA ASN A 180 -3.40 0.69 24.58
C ASN A 180 -2.35 1.27 23.60
N ILE A 181 -2.31 2.58 23.46
CA ILE A 181 -1.26 3.27 22.70
C ILE A 181 -0.05 3.48 23.59
N ARG A 182 1.12 3.13 23.11
CA ARG A 182 2.41 3.34 23.78
C ARG A 182 3.06 4.63 23.29
N PHE A 183 2.55 5.76 23.77
CA PHE A 183 2.97 7.10 23.34
C PHE A 183 4.46 7.34 23.46
N GLN A 184 5.08 6.93 24.58
CA GLN A 184 6.51 7.13 24.81
C GLN A 184 7.34 6.27 23.84
N ALA A 185 6.94 5.02 23.59
CA ALA A 185 7.64 4.16 22.63
C ALA A 185 7.64 4.76 21.21
N ILE A 186 6.54 5.41 20.81
CA ILE A 186 6.47 6.10 19.50
C ILE A 186 7.48 7.25 19.49
N LYS A 187 7.50 8.08 20.54
CA LYS A 187 8.46 9.19 20.65
C LYS A 187 9.90 8.69 20.63
N ASP A 188 10.22 7.68 21.43
CA ASP A 188 11.57 7.11 21.52
C ASP A 188 12.01 6.52 20.15
N ALA A 189 11.09 5.90 19.41
CA ALA A 189 11.37 5.38 18.09
C ALA A 189 11.69 6.50 17.09
N ILE A 190 10.92 7.59 17.10
CA ILE A 190 11.19 8.76 16.26
C ILE A 190 12.53 9.40 16.62
N ASP A 191 12.77 9.65 17.91
CA ASP A 191 13.99 10.30 18.41
C ASP A 191 15.26 9.45 18.14
N SER A 192 15.10 8.13 17.99
CA SER A 192 16.22 7.23 17.70
C SER A 192 16.83 7.41 16.31
N GLY A 193 16.06 7.91 15.35
CA GLY A 193 16.47 8.03 13.94
C GLY A 193 16.70 6.70 13.22
N LEU A 194 16.26 5.57 13.81
CA LEU A 194 16.47 4.22 13.24
C LEU A 194 15.37 3.82 12.22
N TYR A 195 14.27 4.53 12.22
CA TYR A 195 13.09 4.21 11.40
C TYR A 195 12.91 5.31 10.35
N HIS A 196 12.64 4.91 9.10
CA HIS A 196 12.59 5.83 7.96
C HIS A 196 11.21 5.89 7.29
N SER A 197 10.26 5.07 7.74
CA SER A 197 8.90 5.08 7.23
C SER A 197 7.90 4.86 8.36
N LEU A 198 6.64 5.31 8.19
CA LEU A 198 5.61 5.06 9.20
C LEU A 198 5.43 3.57 9.48
N SER A 199 5.42 2.74 8.43
CA SER A 199 5.28 1.29 8.59
C SER A 199 6.45 0.65 9.32
N SER A 200 7.68 1.20 9.20
CA SER A 200 8.87 0.68 9.87
C SER A 200 8.80 0.83 11.39
N LEU A 201 7.98 1.76 11.90
CA LEU A 201 7.73 1.92 13.35
C LEU A 201 7.18 0.64 14.01
N LEU A 202 6.54 -0.28 13.27
CA LEU A 202 6.12 -1.58 13.81
C LEU A 202 7.28 -2.44 14.33
N LYS A 203 8.51 -2.19 13.86
CA LYS A 203 9.69 -2.90 14.32
C LYS A 203 10.23 -2.38 15.65
N ALA A 204 9.77 -1.19 16.06
CA ALA A 204 10.20 -0.60 17.32
C ALA A 204 9.59 -1.34 18.53
N PRO A 205 10.37 -1.57 19.59
CA PRO A 205 9.87 -2.21 20.79
C PRO A 205 8.66 -1.50 21.38
N GLY A 206 7.58 -2.25 21.59
CA GLY A 206 6.36 -1.72 22.22
C GLY A 206 5.39 -1.01 21.27
N ILE A 207 5.71 -0.87 19.99
CA ILE A 207 4.78 -0.34 19.00
C ILE A 207 4.05 -1.51 18.32
N GLY A 208 2.73 -1.53 18.42
CA GLY A 208 1.87 -2.50 17.73
C GLY A 208 0.89 -1.80 16.80
N ASP A 209 0.01 -2.60 16.17
CA ASP A 209 -0.93 -2.14 15.14
C ASP A 209 -1.75 -0.91 15.53
N LYS A 210 -2.26 -0.87 16.77
CA LYS A 210 -3.06 0.28 17.26
C LYS A 210 -2.24 1.55 17.36
N SER A 211 -0.97 1.44 17.77
CA SER A 211 -0.06 2.58 17.85
C SER A 211 0.27 3.09 16.46
N LEU A 212 0.54 2.20 15.52
CA LEU A 212 0.78 2.56 14.12
C LEU A 212 -0.44 3.19 13.47
N GLU A 213 -1.63 2.62 13.66
CA GLU A 213 -2.88 3.20 13.18
C GLU A 213 -3.10 4.62 13.70
N ALA A 214 -2.79 4.87 14.97
CA ALA A 214 -2.87 6.21 15.56
C ALA A 214 -1.87 7.18 14.89
N CYS A 215 -0.64 6.75 14.56
CA CYS A 215 0.32 7.57 13.82
C CYS A 215 -0.19 7.93 12.42
N PHE A 216 -0.73 6.98 11.67
CA PHE A 216 -1.32 7.25 10.35
C PHE A 216 -2.51 8.21 10.42
N ARG A 217 -3.34 8.12 11.45
CA ARG A 217 -4.44 9.06 11.67
C ARG A 217 -3.94 10.46 12.01
N LEU A 218 -2.90 10.55 12.85
CA LEU A 218 -2.30 11.82 13.22
C LEU A 218 -1.74 12.54 12.00
N VAL A 219 -0.89 11.89 11.19
CA VAL A 219 -0.26 12.54 10.03
C VAL A 219 -1.30 13.02 9.00
N LYS A 220 -2.40 12.30 8.83
CA LYS A 220 -3.49 12.73 7.94
C LYS A 220 -4.25 13.95 8.42
N SER A 221 -4.26 14.21 9.73
CA SER A 221 -4.89 15.40 10.33
C SER A 221 -3.96 16.61 10.39
N MET A 222 -2.67 16.41 10.13
CA MET A 222 -1.71 17.52 10.04
C MET A 222 -2.04 18.41 8.83
N PRO A 223 -1.96 19.72 8.97
CA PRO A 223 -2.15 20.62 7.83
C PRO A 223 -1.02 20.36 6.81
N LYS A 224 -1.40 19.99 5.57
CA LYS A 224 -0.43 19.89 4.48
C LYS A 224 0.25 21.25 4.31
N ARG A 225 1.56 21.31 4.47
CA ARG A 225 2.30 22.51 4.08
C ARG A 225 2.20 22.62 2.55
N LEU A 226 1.57 23.68 2.09
CA LEU A 226 1.65 24.11 0.70
C LEU A 226 3.09 24.62 0.48
N PHE A 227 3.90 23.82 -0.19
CA PHE A 227 5.18 24.25 -0.75
C PHE A 227 4.98 24.75 -2.18
#